data_4a4a425352473271261422a91de74d7b
#
_entry.id   4a4a425352473271261422a91de74d7b
#
_cell.length_a   1.000
_cell.length_b   1.000
_cell.length_c   1.000
_cell.angle_alpha   90.00
_cell.angle_beta   90.00
_cell.angle_gamma   90.00
#
_symmetry.space_group_name_H-M   'P 1'
#
loop_
_entity.id
_entity.type
_entity.pdbx_description
1 polymer ?
#
loop_
_entity_poly.entity_id
_entity_poly.type
_entity_poly.pdbx_seq_one_letter_code
_entity_poly.pdbx_strand_id
1 'polypeptide(L)'
;MISISQNNQSFWIHADQVKPSKQADYEQVAKDFIEACTKYNLKDSDWSTARIDDGTYLTITPISNMADLDKNTLAPLFEKMGEEKFRSIFKRFNECYDKHGDYIVTLNSDLSYMPNGLTLNTEGQNYRKWHFLYVTPSNSQALREKIKAIKDLYAKKGAKEYFRIYHSGFGTMGEYYLAVISAKDEQSYAKLGDENEALLGDEGKKLFAEMFSLLDKYESKTGVMRPDLGYTAKQ
;
A
#
# COMPACT_ATOMS: atom_id res chain seq x y z
N MET A 1 -2.67 -17.53 -1.68
CA MET A 1 -1.58 -16.84 -0.95
C MET A 1 -0.43 -16.63 -1.92
N ILE A 2 -0.16 -15.40 -2.33
CA ILE A 2 1.01 -15.09 -3.14
C ILE A 2 2.20 -15.10 -2.18
N SER A 3 3.04 -16.14 -2.26
CA SER A 3 4.33 -16.17 -1.58
C SER A 3 5.27 -15.25 -2.35
N ILE A 4 5.55 -14.09 -1.83
CA ILE A 4 6.58 -13.20 -2.37
C ILE A 4 7.92 -13.83 -1.99
N SER A 5 8.72 -14.22 -2.99
CA SER A 5 10.09 -14.63 -2.77
C SER A 5 10.86 -13.49 -2.07
N GLN A 6 11.99 -13.79 -1.44
CA GLN A 6 12.81 -12.84 -0.63
C GLN A 6 13.32 -11.59 -1.39
N ASN A 7 12.82 -11.30 -2.58
CA ASN A 7 13.21 -10.17 -3.41
C ASN A 7 12.28 -8.97 -3.19
N ASN A 8 12.83 -7.78 -3.33
CA ASN A 8 12.08 -6.53 -3.31
C ASN A 8 11.00 -6.55 -4.42
N GLN A 9 9.78 -6.16 -4.09
CA GLN A 9 8.65 -6.10 -5.00
C GLN A 9 8.23 -4.65 -5.21
N SER A 10 8.19 -4.19 -6.46
CA SER A 10 7.69 -2.86 -6.81
C SER A 10 6.19 -2.89 -7.06
N PHE A 11 5.53 -1.79 -6.70
CA PHE A 11 4.11 -1.57 -6.91
C PHE A 11 3.90 -0.22 -7.58
N TRP A 12 3.12 -0.21 -8.63
CA TRP A 12 2.51 0.99 -9.16
C TRP A 12 1.27 1.31 -8.35
N ILE A 13 1.20 2.54 -7.85
CA ILE A 13 0.09 3.05 -7.07
C ILE A 13 -0.61 4.11 -7.89
N HIS A 14 -1.88 3.87 -8.20
CA HIS A 14 -2.79 4.90 -8.71
C HIS A 14 -3.65 5.40 -7.55
N ALA A 15 -3.64 6.71 -7.31
CA ALA A 15 -4.32 7.33 -6.18
C ALA A 15 -5.39 8.30 -6.69
N ASP A 16 -6.67 8.03 -6.36
CA ASP A 16 -7.81 8.90 -6.65
C ASP A 16 -8.27 9.61 -5.38
N GLN A 17 -8.23 10.94 -5.35
CA GLN A 17 -8.79 11.74 -4.26
C GLN A 17 -10.29 11.95 -4.49
N VAL A 18 -11.09 11.01 -3.99
CA VAL A 18 -12.53 10.97 -4.22
C VAL A 18 -13.24 12.01 -3.37
N LYS A 19 -14.16 12.75 -4.00
CA LYS A 19 -15.02 13.72 -3.32
C LYS A 19 -15.87 13.04 -2.23
N PRO A 20 -16.01 13.62 -1.03
CA PRO A 20 -16.78 12.98 0.05
C PRO A 20 -18.20 12.58 -0.35
N SER A 21 -18.86 13.40 -1.17
CA SER A 21 -20.23 13.14 -1.66
C SER A 21 -20.29 12.08 -2.77
N LYS A 22 -19.14 11.60 -3.28
CA LYS A 22 -19.03 10.69 -4.42
C LYS A 22 -18.44 9.32 -4.07
N GLN A 23 -18.16 9.06 -2.80
CA GLN A 23 -17.55 7.80 -2.39
C GLN A 23 -18.41 6.58 -2.74
N ALA A 24 -19.73 6.65 -2.51
CA ALA A 24 -20.63 5.56 -2.85
C ALA A 24 -20.72 5.33 -4.37
N ASP A 25 -20.74 6.41 -5.16
CA ASP A 25 -20.73 6.33 -6.63
C ASP A 25 -19.43 5.72 -7.13
N TYR A 26 -18.28 6.13 -6.56
CA TYR A 26 -16.96 5.59 -6.89
C TYR A 26 -16.89 4.08 -6.62
N GLU A 27 -17.32 3.66 -5.43
CA GLU A 27 -17.32 2.24 -5.05
C GLU A 27 -18.26 1.41 -5.94
N GLN A 28 -19.39 1.98 -6.35
CA GLN A 28 -20.31 1.28 -7.27
C GLN A 28 -19.68 1.12 -8.65
N VAL A 29 -19.07 2.17 -9.21
CA VAL A 29 -18.43 2.04 -10.53
C VAL A 29 -17.21 1.11 -10.47
N ALA A 30 -16.46 1.06 -9.35
CA ALA A 30 -15.37 0.11 -9.17
C ALA A 30 -15.88 -1.34 -9.18
N LYS A 31 -17.01 -1.63 -8.53
CA LYS A 31 -17.66 -2.96 -8.58
C LYS A 31 -18.13 -3.31 -9.99
N ASP A 32 -18.79 -2.38 -10.69
CA ASP A 32 -19.22 -2.59 -12.07
C ASP A 32 -18.01 -2.89 -13.01
N PHE A 33 -16.86 -2.22 -12.76
CA PHE A 33 -15.63 -2.48 -13.48
C PHE A 33 -15.09 -3.88 -13.22
N ILE A 34 -15.05 -4.32 -11.95
CA ILE A 34 -14.62 -5.67 -11.55
C ILE A 34 -15.54 -6.73 -12.16
N GLU A 35 -16.86 -6.49 -12.16
CA GLU A 35 -17.83 -7.38 -12.83
C GLU A 35 -17.53 -7.51 -14.33
N ALA A 36 -17.22 -6.40 -15.00
CA ALA A 36 -16.82 -6.42 -16.40
C ALA A 36 -15.52 -7.20 -16.60
N CYS A 37 -14.47 -6.96 -15.78
CA CYS A 37 -13.23 -7.71 -15.82
C CYS A 37 -13.45 -9.22 -15.66
N THR A 38 -14.30 -9.59 -14.72
CA THR A 38 -14.68 -10.99 -14.45
C THR A 38 -15.46 -11.59 -15.63
N LYS A 39 -16.49 -10.90 -16.10
CA LYS A 39 -17.35 -11.35 -17.22
C LYS A 39 -16.55 -11.58 -18.50
N TYR A 40 -15.64 -10.70 -18.81
CA TYR A 40 -14.82 -10.79 -20.03
C TYR A 40 -13.50 -11.54 -19.82
N ASN A 41 -13.31 -12.09 -18.60
CA ASN A 41 -12.13 -12.86 -18.23
C ASN A 41 -10.83 -12.11 -18.56
N LEU A 42 -10.71 -10.90 -17.99
CA LEU A 42 -9.49 -10.10 -18.12
C LEU A 42 -8.32 -10.88 -17.52
N LYS A 43 -7.26 -11.05 -18.32
CA LYS A 43 -6.01 -11.72 -17.94
C LYS A 43 -4.94 -10.65 -17.65
N ASP A 44 -3.86 -11.08 -17.05
CA ASP A 44 -2.65 -10.26 -16.84
C ASP A 44 -2.90 -8.93 -16.10
N SER A 45 -3.94 -8.91 -15.25
CA SER A 45 -4.31 -7.75 -14.45
C SER A 45 -4.66 -8.20 -13.04
N ASP A 46 -3.86 -7.74 -12.09
CA ASP A 46 -4.07 -7.97 -10.67
C ASP A 46 -3.91 -6.65 -9.92
N TRP A 47 -4.87 -6.31 -9.07
CA TRP A 47 -4.71 -5.17 -8.17
C TRP A 47 -5.42 -5.41 -6.84
N SER A 48 -4.89 -4.77 -5.81
CA SER A 48 -5.55 -4.60 -4.52
C SER A 48 -5.99 -3.15 -4.36
N THR A 49 -7.04 -2.92 -3.59
CA THR A 49 -7.51 -1.56 -3.31
C THR A 49 -7.45 -1.26 -1.82
N ALA A 50 -6.99 -0.06 -1.48
CA ALA A 50 -7.08 0.50 -0.14
C ALA A 50 -7.87 1.81 -0.17
N ARG A 51 -8.62 2.09 0.89
CA ARG A 51 -9.25 3.39 1.13
C ARG A 51 -8.58 4.04 2.34
N ILE A 52 -8.07 5.23 2.15
CA ILE A 52 -7.53 6.09 3.21
C ILE A 52 -8.69 6.90 3.82
N ASP A 53 -8.62 7.24 5.09
CA ASP A 53 -9.67 7.96 5.81
C ASP A 53 -9.87 9.40 5.31
N ASP A 54 -8.90 9.96 4.58
CA ASP A 54 -9.01 11.25 3.89
C ASP A 54 -9.82 11.21 2.59
N GLY A 55 -10.38 10.04 2.23
CA GLY A 55 -11.14 9.82 1.00
C GLY A 55 -10.31 9.41 -0.21
N THR A 56 -9.00 9.22 -0.05
CA THR A 56 -8.15 8.71 -1.13
C THR A 56 -8.33 7.20 -1.32
N TYR A 57 -8.55 6.76 -2.54
CA TYR A 57 -8.50 5.35 -2.93
C TYR A 57 -7.19 5.06 -3.63
N LEU A 58 -6.53 3.99 -3.21
CA LEU A 58 -5.28 3.51 -3.79
C LEU A 58 -5.54 2.22 -4.53
N THR A 59 -5.27 2.21 -5.84
CA THR A 59 -5.15 0.96 -6.62
C THR A 59 -3.68 0.56 -6.62
N ILE A 60 -3.39 -0.63 -6.13
CA ILE A 60 -2.04 -1.14 -5.84
C ILE A 60 -1.78 -2.30 -6.78
N THR A 61 -0.98 -2.08 -7.80
CA THR A 61 -0.67 -3.05 -8.85
C THR A 61 0.78 -3.51 -8.75
N PRO A 62 1.07 -4.80 -8.57
CA PRO A 62 2.44 -5.31 -8.61
C PRO A 62 3.03 -5.17 -10.01
N ILE A 63 4.28 -4.72 -10.09
CA ILE A 63 5.04 -4.62 -11.34
C ILE A 63 6.40 -5.31 -11.17
N SER A 64 6.85 -6.00 -12.21
CA SER A 64 8.17 -6.65 -12.21
C SER A 64 9.29 -5.69 -12.60
N ASN A 65 8.98 -4.74 -13.46
CA ASN A 65 9.90 -3.69 -13.94
C ASN A 65 9.11 -2.52 -14.57
N MET A 66 9.81 -1.44 -14.91
CA MET A 66 9.19 -0.24 -15.49
C MET A 66 8.50 -0.47 -16.83
N ALA A 67 8.94 -1.45 -17.63
CA ALA A 67 8.30 -1.76 -18.92
C ALA A 67 6.90 -2.38 -18.74
N ASP A 68 6.53 -2.82 -17.55
CA ASP A 68 5.16 -3.26 -17.27
C ASP A 68 4.16 -2.11 -17.39
N LEU A 69 4.59 -0.86 -17.20
CA LEU A 69 3.74 0.32 -17.34
C LEU A 69 3.39 0.67 -18.79
N ASP A 70 4.17 0.16 -19.75
CA ASP A 70 3.89 0.33 -21.18
C ASP A 70 2.81 -0.65 -21.69
N LYS A 71 2.44 -1.64 -20.88
CA LYS A 71 1.45 -2.65 -21.27
C LYS A 71 0.03 -2.10 -21.14
N ASN A 72 -0.72 -2.15 -22.24
CA ASN A 72 -2.15 -1.87 -22.19
C ASN A 72 -2.93 -3.12 -21.78
N THR A 73 -2.93 -3.44 -20.50
CA THR A 73 -3.59 -4.63 -19.94
C THR A 73 -5.12 -4.58 -20.08
N LEU A 74 -5.70 -3.40 -20.33
CA LEU A 74 -7.14 -3.22 -20.52
C LEU A 74 -7.59 -3.32 -21.98
N ALA A 75 -6.69 -3.40 -22.96
CA ALA A 75 -7.04 -3.53 -24.38
C ALA A 75 -8.00 -4.70 -24.65
N PRO A 76 -7.78 -5.93 -24.09
CA PRO A 76 -8.72 -7.03 -24.29
C PRO A 76 -10.11 -6.78 -23.72
N LEU A 77 -10.21 -6.01 -22.64
CA LEU A 77 -11.50 -5.62 -22.06
C LEU A 77 -12.21 -4.62 -22.96
N PHE A 78 -11.49 -3.61 -23.46
CA PHE A 78 -12.00 -2.63 -24.41
C PHE A 78 -12.57 -3.30 -25.66
N GLU A 79 -11.83 -4.22 -26.28
CA GLU A 79 -12.24 -4.96 -27.47
C GLU A 79 -13.52 -5.79 -27.25
N LYS A 80 -13.58 -6.52 -26.12
CA LYS A 80 -14.71 -7.43 -25.82
C LYS A 80 -15.99 -6.72 -25.40
N MET A 81 -15.88 -5.63 -24.64
CA MET A 81 -17.08 -4.94 -24.17
C MET A 81 -17.56 -3.82 -25.07
N GLY A 82 -16.71 -3.34 -25.99
CA GLY A 82 -16.95 -2.27 -26.94
C GLY A 82 -16.70 -0.88 -26.34
N GLU A 83 -16.33 0.05 -27.21
CA GLU A 83 -15.86 1.40 -26.85
C GLU A 83 -16.86 2.18 -25.99
N GLU A 84 -18.13 2.19 -26.34
CA GLU A 84 -19.14 2.97 -25.63
C GLU A 84 -19.26 2.56 -24.16
N LYS A 85 -19.39 1.26 -23.90
CA LYS A 85 -19.50 0.73 -22.53
C LYS A 85 -18.23 0.94 -21.74
N PHE A 86 -17.06 0.71 -22.36
CA PHE A 86 -15.78 0.94 -21.71
C PHE A 86 -15.61 2.41 -21.30
N ARG A 87 -15.81 3.34 -22.24
CA ARG A 87 -15.71 4.78 -21.96
C ARG A 87 -16.72 5.26 -20.92
N SER A 88 -17.92 4.67 -20.88
CA SER A 88 -18.95 4.99 -19.89
C SER A 88 -18.49 4.70 -18.46
N ILE A 89 -17.77 3.59 -18.22
CA ILE A 89 -17.21 3.26 -16.90
C ILE A 89 -16.20 4.33 -16.47
N PHE A 90 -15.22 4.64 -17.32
CA PHE A 90 -14.20 5.64 -16.98
C PHE A 90 -14.74 7.06 -16.85
N LYS A 91 -15.77 7.42 -17.62
CA LYS A 91 -16.48 8.69 -17.42
C LYS A 91 -17.09 8.78 -16.03
N ARG A 92 -17.73 7.73 -15.55
CA ARG A 92 -18.31 7.67 -14.20
C ARG A 92 -17.23 7.78 -13.11
N PHE A 93 -16.06 7.15 -13.27
CA PHE A 93 -14.93 7.35 -12.38
C PHE A 93 -14.50 8.82 -12.34
N ASN A 94 -14.30 9.44 -13.50
CA ASN A 94 -13.84 10.82 -13.61
C ASN A 94 -14.81 11.84 -12.99
N GLU A 95 -16.08 11.51 -12.82
CA GLU A 95 -17.07 12.35 -12.12
C GLU A 95 -16.91 12.32 -10.59
N CYS A 96 -16.15 11.33 -10.06
CA CYS A 96 -16.02 11.09 -8.63
C CYS A 96 -14.84 11.83 -7.99
N TYR A 97 -13.82 12.23 -8.75
CA TYR A 97 -12.64 12.91 -8.23
C TYR A 97 -12.19 14.06 -9.14
N ASP A 98 -11.42 15.00 -8.59
CA ASP A 98 -10.80 16.10 -9.34
C ASP A 98 -9.28 16.00 -9.36
N LYS A 99 -8.71 15.13 -8.52
CA LYS A 99 -7.26 14.91 -8.41
C LYS A 99 -6.97 13.42 -8.38
N HIS A 100 -6.00 13.04 -9.15
CA HIS A 100 -5.41 11.70 -9.13
C HIS A 100 -3.91 11.79 -9.42
N GLY A 101 -3.21 10.71 -9.18
CA GLY A 101 -1.77 10.65 -9.46
C GLY A 101 -1.24 9.24 -9.39
N ASP A 102 -0.05 9.07 -9.96
CA ASP A 102 0.63 7.80 -10.09
C ASP A 102 2.03 7.88 -9.51
N TYR A 103 2.41 6.85 -8.77
CA TYR A 103 3.75 6.73 -8.24
C TYR A 103 4.13 5.27 -7.98
N ILE A 104 5.41 5.02 -7.80
CA ILE A 104 5.94 3.69 -7.51
C ILE A 104 6.49 3.65 -6.09
N VAL A 105 6.20 2.56 -5.37
CA VAL A 105 6.87 2.20 -4.13
C VAL A 105 7.45 0.80 -4.25
N THR A 106 8.60 0.57 -3.62
CA THR A 106 9.24 -0.74 -3.63
C THR A 106 9.27 -1.30 -2.21
N LEU A 107 8.64 -2.46 -2.00
CA LEU A 107 8.71 -3.21 -0.77
C LEU A 107 10.14 -3.69 -0.53
N ASN A 108 10.67 -3.37 0.64
CA ASN A 108 12.01 -3.78 1.06
C ASN A 108 11.91 -4.89 2.10
N SER A 109 12.17 -6.11 1.68
CA SER A 109 12.09 -7.30 2.55
C SER A 109 13.13 -7.27 3.67
N ASP A 110 14.32 -6.69 3.42
CA ASP A 110 15.39 -6.61 4.39
C ASP A 110 15.09 -5.67 5.56
N LEU A 111 14.23 -4.69 5.33
CA LEU A 111 13.81 -3.72 6.34
C LEU A 111 12.46 -4.07 6.98
N SER A 112 11.70 -4.99 6.40
CA SER A 112 10.39 -5.42 6.89
C SER A 112 10.52 -6.48 7.99
N TYR A 113 9.65 -6.40 9.00
CA TYR A 113 9.56 -7.41 10.06
C TYR A 113 8.29 -8.25 9.90
N MET A 114 8.44 -9.41 9.28
CA MET A 114 7.37 -10.39 9.01
C MET A 114 7.93 -11.80 9.23
N PRO A 115 8.08 -12.27 10.48
CA PRO A 115 8.79 -13.52 10.78
C PRO A 115 8.10 -14.77 10.22
N ASN A 116 6.81 -14.71 9.92
CA ASN A 116 6.04 -15.83 9.36
C ASN A 116 5.95 -15.79 7.82
N GLY A 117 6.83 -15.03 7.18
CA GLY A 117 6.82 -14.80 5.74
C GLY A 117 6.13 -13.48 5.37
N LEU A 118 6.64 -12.87 4.30
CA LEU A 118 6.16 -11.58 3.82
C LEU A 118 4.80 -11.76 3.13
N THR A 119 3.74 -11.18 3.71
CA THR A 119 2.39 -11.14 3.13
C THR A 119 1.90 -9.71 3.03
N LEU A 120 1.18 -9.38 1.97
CA LEU A 120 0.57 -8.05 1.80
C LEU A 120 -0.79 -7.95 2.50
N ASN A 121 -1.54 -9.05 2.50
CA ASN A 121 -2.86 -9.14 3.08
C ASN A 121 -2.93 -10.35 4.01
N THR A 122 -3.29 -10.11 5.25
CA THR A 122 -3.61 -11.16 6.23
C THR A 122 -5.13 -11.16 6.38
N GLU A 123 -5.74 -12.34 6.29
CA GLU A 123 -7.18 -12.51 6.44
C GLU A 123 -7.65 -11.90 7.77
N GLY A 124 -8.75 -11.14 7.72
CA GLY A 124 -9.32 -10.47 8.88
C GLY A 124 -8.57 -9.22 9.36
N GLN A 125 -7.43 -8.88 8.76
CA GLN A 125 -6.65 -7.71 9.12
C GLN A 125 -6.71 -6.66 8.01
N ASN A 126 -7.86 -6.01 7.83
CA ASN A 126 -8.03 -5.01 6.77
C ASN A 126 -7.65 -3.59 7.22
N TYR A 127 -7.60 -3.29 8.51
CA TYR A 127 -7.11 -2.00 9.00
C TYR A 127 -5.65 -1.82 8.63
N ARG A 128 -5.30 -0.59 8.24
CA ARG A 128 -3.93 -0.20 7.90
C ARG A 128 -3.56 1.09 8.61
N LYS A 129 -2.35 1.11 9.16
CA LYS A 129 -1.65 2.32 9.56
C LYS A 129 -0.44 2.49 8.66
N TRP A 130 -0.38 3.64 8.00
CA TRP A 130 0.73 4.07 7.16
C TRP A 130 1.54 5.15 7.87
N HIS A 131 2.85 4.96 8.01
CA HIS A 131 3.78 5.92 8.58
C HIS A 131 4.77 6.35 7.50
N PHE A 132 4.64 7.58 7.01
CA PHE A 132 5.53 8.16 6.02
C PHE A 132 6.69 8.84 6.74
N LEU A 133 7.89 8.34 6.56
CA LEU A 133 9.15 8.79 7.15
C LEU A 133 9.93 9.54 6.08
N TYR A 134 9.63 10.83 5.89
CA TYR A 134 10.32 11.65 4.88
C TYR A 134 11.74 11.94 5.33
N VAL A 135 12.66 11.91 4.39
CA VAL A 135 14.09 12.05 4.65
C VAL A 135 14.80 12.83 3.56
N THR A 136 15.80 13.60 3.96
CA THR A 136 16.69 14.23 3.00
C THR A 136 17.70 13.22 2.43
N PRO A 137 18.24 13.44 1.22
CA PRO A 137 19.26 12.55 0.66
C PRO A 137 20.49 12.36 1.55
N SER A 138 20.86 13.37 2.34
CA SER A 138 21.98 13.28 3.28
C SER A 138 21.74 12.34 4.46
N ASN A 139 20.48 12.14 4.87
CA ASN A 139 20.10 11.32 6.00
C ASN A 139 19.55 9.93 5.58
N SER A 140 19.34 9.68 4.28
CA SER A 140 18.69 8.46 3.78
C SER A 140 19.38 7.19 4.23
N GLN A 141 20.71 7.12 4.14
CA GLN A 141 21.47 5.94 4.58
C GLN A 141 21.38 5.74 6.11
N ALA A 142 21.49 6.83 6.89
CA ALA A 142 21.38 6.76 8.34
C ALA A 142 20.00 6.31 8.79
N LEU A 143 18.93 6.80 8.13
CA LEU A 143 17.56 6.36 8.39
C LEU A 143 17.37 4.88 8.08
N ARG A 144 17.89 4.42 6.93
CA ARG A 144 17.86 2.99 6.57
C ARG A 144 18.50 2.11 7.65
N GLU A 145 19.64 2.51 8.17
CA GLU A 145 20.34 1.78 9.24
C GLU A 145 19.53 1.75 10.54
N LYS A 146 18.84 2.86 10.88
CA LYS A 146 17.95 2.91 12.06
C LYS A 146 16.73 2.03 11.90
N ILE A 147 16.08 2.01 10.75
CA ILE A 147 14.96 1.11 10.45
C ILE A 147 15.42 -0.35 10.59
N LYS A 148 16.62 -0.68 10.09
CA LYS A 148 17.19 -2.02 10.24
C LYS A 148 17.44 -2.39 11.70
N ALA A 149 18.00 -1.47 12.49
CA ALA A 149 18.23 -1.69 13.92
C ALA A 149 16.92 -1.92 14.69
N ILE A 150 15.85 -1.17 14.36
CA ILE A 150 14.52 -1.38 14.92
C ILE A 150 13.98 -2.76 14.56
N LYS A 151 14.07 -3.17 13.28
CA LYS A 151 13.70 -4.53 12.86
C LYS A 151 14.45 -5.60 13.65
N ASP A 152 15.77 -5.45 13.80
CA ASP A 152 16.61 -6.40 14.51
C ASP A 152 16.21 -6.49 16.00
N LEU A 153 15.84 -5.36 16.63
CA LEU A 153 15.30 -5.31 17.99
C LEU A 153 13.96 -6.05 18.10
N TYR A 154 13.04 -5.81 17.15
CA TYR A 154 11.74 -6.52 17.07
C TYR A 154 11.96 -8.03 16.98
N ALA A 155 12.90 -8.48 16.15
CA ALA A 155 13.23 -9.89 16.00
C ALA A 155 13.84 -10.46 17.30
N LYS A 156 14.78 -9.75 17.90
CA LYS A 156 15.43 -10.14 19.17
C LYS A 156 14.43 -10.30 20.31
N LYS A 157 13.43 -9.41 20.38
CA LYS A 157 12.40 -9.39 21.43
C LYS A 157 11.21 -10.28 21.12
N GLY A 158 11.06 -10.80 19.90
CA GLY A 158 9.92 -11.60 19.46
C GLY A 158 8.62 -10.80 19.41
N ALA A 159 8.70 -9.55 18.94
CA ALA A 159 7.57 -8.64 18.83
C ALA A 159 6.42 -9.22 17.99
N LYS A 160 5.19 -8.86 18.33
CA LYS A 160 3.99 -9.33 17.63
C LYS A 160 3.42 -8.30 16.67
N GLU A 161 3.86 -7.07 16.75
CA GLU A 161 3.55 -6.04 15.77
C GLU A 161 4.44 -6.23 14.54
N TYR A 162 3.84 -6.62 13.42
CA TYR A 162 4.55 -6.85 12.16
C TYR A 162 4.40 -5.64 11.26
N PHE A 163 5.48 -5.28 10.56
CA PHE A 163 5.48 -4.16 9.65
C PHE A 163 6.19 -4.46 8.33
N ARG A 164 5.73 -3.79 7.29
CA ARG A 164 6.34 -3.78 5.96
C ARG A 164 6.92 -2.41 5.70
N ILE A 165 8.14 -2.37 5.17
CA ILE A 165 8.79 -1.14 4.76
C ILE A 165 8.82 -1.06 3.24
N TYR A 166 8.30 0.04 2.73
CA TYR A 166 8.42 0.42 1.32
C TYR A 166 9.33 1.63 1.20
N HIS A 167 9.99 1.77 0.08
CA HIS A 167 10.78 2.95 -0.28
C HIS A 167 10.10 3.66 -1.45
N SER A 168 10.03 4.98 -1.39
CA SER A 168 9.49 5.81 -2.46
C SER A 168 10.33 5.71 -3.73
N GLY A 169 9.70 5.81 -4.89
CA GLY A 169 10.34 5.70 -6.18
C GLY A 169 9.84 6.75 -7.17
N PHE A 170 9.80 6.37 -8.43
CA PHE A 170 9.37 7.26 -9.51
C PHE A 170 7.95 7.79 -9.28
N GLY A 171 7.73 9.08 -9.55
CA GLY A 171 6.44 9.76 -9.42
C GLY A 171 6.19 10.37 -8.03
N THR A 172 7.06 10.12 -7.04
CA THR A 172 6.94 10.75 -5.72
C THR A 172 7.69 12.07 -5.65
N MET A 173 7.16 13.03 -4.88
CA MET A 173 7.88 14.26 -4.51
C MET A 173 8.56 14.05 -3.17
N GLY A 174 9.89 14.02 -3.19
CA GLY A 174 10.72 13.73 -2.01
C GLY A 174 10.91 12.24 -1.75
N GLU A 175 11.94 11.92 -0.99
CA GLU A 175 12.26 10.57 -0.56
C GLU A 175 11.60 10.26 0.78
N TYR A 176 11.01 9.07 0.89
CA TYR A 176 10.48 8.57 2.16
C TYR A 176 10.58 7.04 2.24
N TYR A 177 10.67 6.56 3.46
CA TYR A 177 10.32 5.19 3.80
C TYR A 177 8.88 5.16 4.31
N LEU A 178 8.12 4.16 3.91
CA LEU A 178 6.74 3.96 4.31
C LEU A 178 6.64 2.67 5.13
N ALA A 179 6.39 2.80 6.43
CA ALA A 179 6.08 1.66 7.28
C ALA A 179 4.56 1.42 7.28
N VAL A 180 4.16 0.18 6.97
CA VAL A 180 2.75 -0.23 6.92
C VAL A 180 2.50 -1.33 7.93
N ILE A 181 1.60 -1.06 8.87
CA ILE A 181 1.15 -2.01 9.88
C ILE A 181 -0.28 -2.44 9.56
N SER A 182 -0.56 -3.74 9.71
CA SER A 182 -1.89 -4.32 9.54
C SER A 182 -2.46 -4.72 10.89
N ALA A 183 -3.76 -4.47 11.08
CA ALA A 183 -4.50 -4.94 12.25
C ALA A 183 -5.94 -5.31 11.85
N LYS A 184 -6.67 -5.91 12.79
CA LYS A 184 -8.09 -6.17 12.60
C LYS A 184 -8.88 -4.86 12.51
N ASP A 185 -8.62 -3.96 13.46
CA ASP A 185 -9.26 -2.67 13.67
C ASP A 185 -8.29 -1.73 14.40
N GLU A 186 -8.69 -0.47 14.58
CA GLU A 186 -7.89 0.56 15.26
C GLU A 186 -7.60 0.20 16.72
N GLN A 187 -8.56 -0.38 17.42
CA GLN A 187 -8.38 -0.78 18.82
C GLN A 187 -7.32 -1.89 18.95
N SER A 188 -7.37 -2.86 18.06
CA SER A 188 -6.37 -3.94 18.00
C SER A 188 -4.98 -3.40 17.66
N TYR A 189 -4.90 -2.41 16.76
CA TYR A 189 -3.64 -1.71 16.45
C TYR A 189 -3.07 -0.99 17.66
N ALA A 190 -3.89 -0.18 18.36
CA ALA A 190 -3.45 0.56 19.54
C ALA A 190 -2.96 -0.38 20.65
N LYS A 191 -3.74 -1.42 20.97
CA LYS A 191 -3.35 -2.42 21.97
C LYS A 191 -2.02 -3.10 21.63
N LEU A 192 -1.84 -3.49 20.37
CA LEU A 192 -0.61 -4.15 19.92
C LEU A 192 0.59 -3.21 20.00
N GLY A 193 0.39 -1.92 19.70
CA GLY A 193 1.41 -0.88 19.86
C GLY A 193 1.85 -0.69 21.30
N ASP A 194 0.89 -0.63 22.26
CA ASP A 194 1.19 -0.51 23.69
C ASP A 194 1.96 -1.74 24.21
N GLU A 195 1.54 -2.94 23.84
CA GLU A 195 2.23 -4.19 24.18
C GLU A 195 3.66 -4.22 23.62
N ASN A 196 3.82 -3.73 22.41
CA ASN A 196 5.11 -3.68 21.72
C ASN A 196 6.03 -2.62 22.33
N GLU A 197 5.53 -1.42 22.67
CA GLU A 197 6.30 -0.39 23.38
C GLU A 197 6.84 -0.92 24.71
N ALA A 198 5.98 -1.57 25.51
CA ALA A 198 6.36 -2.18 26.76
C ALA A 198 7.44 -3.27 26.58
N LEU A 199 7.32 -4.09 25.54
CA LEU A 199 8.27 -5.17 25.22
C LEU A 199 9.64 -4.62 24.79
N LEU A 200 9.68 -3.58 23.98
CA LEU A 200 10.91 -2.97 23.47
C LEU A 200 11.64 -2.16 24.55
N GLY A 201 10.90 -1.56 25.46
CA GLY A 201 11.42 -0.79 26.60
C GLY A 201 12.31 0.38 26.21
N ASP A 202 13.27 0.74 27.05
CA ASP A 202 14.13 1.91 26.85
C ASP A 202 15.03 1.78 25.59
N GLU A 203 15.43 0.56 25.23
CA GLU A 203 16.19 0.30 23.98
C GLU A 203 15.36 0.72 22.75
N GLY A 204 14.08 0.36 22.74
CA GLY A 204 13.14 0.77 21.70
C GLY A 204 12.93 2.28 21.67
N LYS A 205 12.63 2.89 22.82
CA LYS A 205 12.43 4.35 22.92
C LYS A 205 13.62 5.13 22.36
N LYS A 206 14.85 4.70 22.70
CA LYS A 206 16.06 5.32 22.18
C LYS A 206 16.17 5.21 20.66
N LEU A 207 15.98 4.00 20.09
CA LEU A 207 16.07 3.78 18.66
C LEU A 207 15.02 4.59 17.87
N PHE A 208 13.79 4.63 18.35
CA PHE A 208 12.74 5.45 17.73
C PHE A 208 13.06 6.95 17.82
N ALA A 209 13.54 7.46 18.96
CA ALA A 209 13.95 8.85 19.09
C ALA A 209 15.08 9.21 18.11
N GLU A 210 16.10 8.35 17.98
CA GLU A 210 17.18 8.51 17.02
C GLU A 210 16.67 8.46 15.56
N MET A 211 15.76 7.56 15.23
CA MET A 211 15.11 7.49 13.92
C MET A 211 14.36 8.80 13.61
N PHE A 212 13.52 9.26 14.53
CA PHE A 212 12.73 10.48 14.34
C PHE A 212 13.61 11.74 14.18
N SER A 213 14.79 11.78 14.82
CA SER A 213 15.73 12.91 14.67
C SER A 213 16.36 13.03 13.27
N LEU A 214 16.26 11.98 12.44
CA LEU A 214 16.77 11.97 11.06
C LEU A 214 15.72 12.42 10.05
N LEU A 215 14.44 12.52 10.45
CA LEU A 215 13.35 12.82 9.53
C LEU A 215 13.29 14.32 9.21
N ASP A 216 13.04 14.63 7.95
CA ASP A 216 12.62 15.95 7.49
C ASP A 216 11.16 16.22 7.87
N LYS A 217 10.30 15.21 7.71
CA LYS A 217 8.87 15.26 8.00
C LYS A 217 8.36 13.87 8.38
N TYR A 218 7.35 13.84 9.22
CA TYR A 218 6.59 12.64 9.53
C TYR A 218 5.10 12.87 9.26
N GLU A 219 4.47 11.93 8.57
CA GLU A 219 3.02 11.88 8.39
C GLU A 219 2.51 10.48 8.71
N SER A 220 1.31 10.40 9.27
CA SER A 220 0.63 9.12 9.37
C SER A 220 -0.78 9.19 8.80
N LYS A 221 -1.20 8.10 8.17
CA LYS A 221 -2.56 7.93 7.65
C LYS A 221 -3.15 6.63 8.15
N THR A 222 -4.47 6.60 8.23
CA THR A 222 -5.24 5.40 8.55
C THR A 222 -6.19 5.08 7.41
N GLY A 223 -6.67 3.86 7.38
CA GLY A 223 -7.64 3.41 6.39
C GLY A 223 -7.76 1.89 6.38
N VAL A 224 -8.35 1.38 5.32
CA VAL A 224 -8.67 -0.05 5.24
C VAL A 224 -8.36 -0.60 3.85
N MET A 225 -7.94 -1.86 3.81
CA MET A 225 -7.97 -2.62 2.55
C MET A 225 -9.42 -2.90 2.16
N ARG A 226 -9.68 -2.84 0.87
CA ARG A 226 -10.99 -3.08 0.26
C ARG A 226 -10.88 -4.28 -0.70
N PRO A 227 -10.91 -5.52 -0.17
CA PRO A 227 -10.83 -6.72 -1.00
C PRO A 227 -11.97 -6.81 -2.03
N ASP A 228 -13.12 -6.21 -1.70
CA ASP A 228 -14.30 -6.11 -2.56
C ASP A 228 -14.11 -5.18 -3.78
N LEU A 229 -13.05 -4.36 -3.78
CA LEU A 229 -12.66 -3.46 -4.87
C LEU A 229 -11.33 -3.86 -5.54
N GLY A 230 -10.78 -5.01 -5.17
CA GLY A 230 -9.62 -5.61 -5.81
C GLY A 230 -10.02 -6.59 -6.92
N TYR A 231 -9.07 -6.92 -7.79
CA TYR A 231 -9.24 -7.93 -8.82
C TYR A 231 -8.03 -8.84 -8.91
N THR A 232 -8.28 -10.12 -9.07
CA THR A 232 -7.25 -11.12 -9.37
C THR A 232 -7.69 -11.92 -10.57
N ALA A 233 -6.87 -11.96 -11.62
CA ALA A 233 -7.15 -12.71 -12.83
C ALA A 233 -7.28 -14.21 -12.50
N LYS A 234 -8.33 -14.85 -13.04
CA LYS A 234 -8.47 -16.31 -12.94
C LYS A 234 -7.46 -16.96 -13.88
N GLN A 235 -6.67 -17.85 -13.33
CA GLN A 235 -5.72 -18.70 -14.08
C GLN A 235 -6.46 -19.66 -15.02
#